data_1df8fc7775deff9a659db21f9cfef969
#
_entry.id   1df8fc7775deff9a659db21f9cfef969
#
_cell.length_a   1.000
_cell.length_b   1.000
_cell.length_c   1.000
_cell.angle_alpha   90.00
_cell.angle_beta   90.00
_cell.angle_gamma   90.00
#
_symmetry.space_group_name_H-M   'P 1'
#
loop_
_entity.id
_entity.type
_entity.pdbx_description
1 polymer ?
#
loop_
_entity_poly.entity_id
_entity_poly.type
_entity_poly.pdbx_seq_one_letter_code
_entity_poly.pdbx_strand_id
1 'polypeptide(L)'
;MSTLSPLAPAYLALRNEVERVVAKLAPIAVEADSSSGLHPDVLAILRESGLFRLMVPAAHGGRSETVDPVAVCVVRESLMGVCSAADSLFALQGIGSFAITIAGTPEQQAAWLPKVASGEVLSALALTEPVAGSDLRSITTTAEVEGSQVRLDGRKSFISNAGAAGFYVVLAKEGELGLSAFLVPADTPGLTVEPSVELGAPHLLGDVTLENVVLPISARIGEAGKGLEPVLSTLAVFRVSVAAAAVGLAQVALDEATRHARTRVQFGRPLLRLGPVAGLLADSWADVESTRLLTYRAAELAREDPRAHLEYSSLAKLAATEACSRVVDRCVQVSGRWGLVRDSRLERCHRQARPMRIYEGASEVIRLGIARQLAAEVN
;
A
#
# COMPACT_ATOMS: atom_id res chain seq x y z
N MET A 1 -7.08 17.07 16.41
CA MET A 1 -7.60 18.16 15.53
C MET A 1 -7.76 17.59 14.15
N SER A 2 -8.87 16.92 13.91
CA SER A 2 -9.22 16.40 12.58
C SER A 2 -10.20 17.39 11.98
N THR A 3 -9.71 18.41 11.34
CA THR A 3 -10.58 19.32 10.62
C THR A 3 -10.00 19.54 9.25
N LEU A 4 -10.85 19.21 8.27
CA LEU A 4 -10.82 19.85 6.98
C LEU A 4 -9.94 19.20 5.90
N SER A 5 -10.16 17.93 5.64
CA SER A 5 -10.39 17.63 4.24
C SER A 5 -11.83 18.00 3.92
N PRO A 6 -12.17 18.68 2.83
CA PRO A 6 -13.55 18.87 2.38
C PRO A 6 -14.12 17.55 1.85
N LEU A 7 -14.11 16.52 2.71
CA LEU A 7 -14.65 15.22 2.37
C LEU A 7 -16.18 15.32 2.28
N ALA A 8 -16.74 14.74 1.22
CA ALA A 8 -18.18 14.58 1.12
C ALA A 8 -18.75 13.83 2.34
N PRO A 9 -20.01 14.07 2.73
CA PRO A 9 -20.59 13.45 3.92
C PRO A 9 -20.46 11.93 3.99
N ALA A 10 -20.50 11.23 2.85
CA ALA A 10 -20.31 9.78 2.78
C ALA A 10 -18.92 9.34 3.30
N TYR A 11 -17.86 10.10 3.00
CA TYR A 11 -16.50 9.78 3.47
C TYR A 11 -16.30 10.14 4.94
N LEU A 12 -17.04 11.12 5.47
CA LEU A 12 -17.06 11.39 6.91
C LEU A 12 -17.69 10.23 7.68
N ALA A 13 -18.78 9.65 7.16
CA ALA A 13 -19.39 8.45 7.72
C ALA A 13 -18.43 7.25 7.71
N LEU A 14 -17.73 7.04 6.59
CA LEU A 14 -16.70 6.01 6.49
C LEU A 14 -15.56 6.26 7.49
N ARG A 15 -15.08 7.50 7.64
CA ARG A 15 -14.05 7.83 8.64
C ARG A 15 -14.50 7.44 10.05
N ASN A 16 -15.72 7.76 10.45
CA ASN A 16 -16.26 7.39 11.75
C ASN A 16 -16.38 5.86 11.92
N GLU A 17 -16.66 5.12 10.85
CA GLU A 17 -16.60 3.66 10.85
C GLU A 17 -15.18 3.16 11.12
N VAL A 18 -14.20 3.68 10.39
CA VAL A 18 -12.79 3.30 10.52
C VAL A 18 -12.23 3.65 11.89
N GLU A 19 -12.65 4.77 12.51
CA GLU A 19 -12.24 5.12 13.89
C GLU A 19 -12.65 4.04 14.90
N ARG A 20 -13.82 3.38 14.73
CA ARG A 20 -14.21 2.24 15.58
C ARG A 20 -13.33 1.01 15.36
N VAL A 21 -12.88 0.78 14.12
CA VAL A 21 -11.94 -0.32 13.80
C VAL A 21 -10.56 -0.02 14.40
N VAL A 22 -10.08 1.20 14.23
CA VAL A 22 -8.81 1.69 14.80
C VAL A 22 -8.79 1.56 16.33
N ALA A 23 -9.90 1.85 17.00
CA ALA A 23 -10.01 1.67 18.45
C ALA A 23 -9.84 0.20 18.88
N LYS A 24 -10.31 -0.77 18.08
CA LYS A 24 -10.09 -2.21 18.33
C LYS A 24 -8.64 -2.64 18.04
N LEU A 25 -8.00 -2.02 17.06
CA LEU A 25 -6.60 -2.32 16.67
C LEU A 25 -5.57 -1.72 17.64
N ALA A 26 -5.87 -0.57 18.24
CA ALA A 26 -4.91 0.17 19.07
C ALA A 26 -4.25 -0.67 20.19
N PRO A 27 -4.96 -1.53 20.93
CA PRO A 27 -4.37 -2.34 22.01
C PRO A 27 -3.36 -3.38 21.51
N ILE A 28 -3.49 -3.90 20.28
CA ILE A 28 -2.66 -4.95 19.71
C ILE A 28 -1.63 -4.43 18.70
N ALA A 29 -1.67 -3.13 18.38
CA ALA A 29 -0.88 -2.53 17.30
C ALA A 29 0.64 -2.67 17.51
N VAL A 30 1.14 -2.60 18.75
CA VAL A 30 2.58 -2.72 19.05
C VAL A 30 3.07 -4.14 18.72
N GLU A 31 2.33 -5.14 19.14
CA GLU A 31 2.63 -6.55 18.89
C GLU A 31 2.56 -6.85 17.39
N ALA A 32 1.46 -6.45 16.74
CA ALA A 32 1.25 -6.67 15.32
C ALA A 32 2.32 -6.00 14.44
N ASP A 33 2.72 -4.75 14.75
CA ASP A 33 3.74 -4.00 14.02
C ASP A 33 5.17 -4.50 14.28
N SER A 34 5.36 -5.33 15.29
CA SER A 34 6.66 -5.93 15.63
C SER A 34 6.83 -7.35 15.08
N SER A 35 5.80 -7.87 14.39
CA SER A 35 5.79 -9.21 13.80
C SER A 35 6.02 -9.16 12.29
N SER A 36 6.81 -10.10 11.76
CA SER A 36 6.95 -10.34 10.32
C SER A 36 5.94 -11.39 9.81
N GLY A 37 5.06 -11.90 10.67
CA GLY A 37 4.01 -12.86 10.34
C GLY A 37 2.62 -12.24 10.26
N LEU A 38 1.66 -13.04 9.80
CA LEU A 38 0.24 -12.66 9.84
C LEU A 38 -0.26 -12.63 11.29
N HIS A 39 -0.76 -11.48 11.73
CA HIS A 39 -1.38 -11.36 13.05
C HIS A 39 -2.86 -11.74 12.97
N PRO A 40 -3.30 -12.84 13.63
CA PRO A 40 -4.65 -13.38 13.45
C PRO A 40 -5.74 -12.42 13.91
N ASP A 41 -5.55 -11.70 15.01
CA ASP A 41 -6.57 -10.77 15.53
C ASP A 41 -6.70 -9.52 14.63
N VAL A 42 -5.61 -9.05 14.01
CA VAL A 42 -5.69 -7.96 13.03
C VAL A 42 -6.53 -8.39 11.84
N LEU A 43 -6.30 -9.61 11.31
CA LEU A 43 -7.10 -10.14 10.21
C LEU A 43 -8.57 -10.32 10.61
N ALA A 44 -8.84 -10.85 11.81
CA ALA A 44 -10.21 -11.03 12.31
C ALA A 44 -10.95 -9.68 12.41
N ILE A 45 -10.32 -8.66 13.01
CA ILE A 45 -10.90 -7.31 13.12
C ILE A 45 -11.20 -6.72 11.74
N LEU A 46 -10.29 -6.85 10.77
CA LEU A 46 -10.52 -6.35 9.41
C LEU A 46 -11.64 -7.11 8.69
N ARG A 47 -11.74 -8.41 8.84
CA ARG A 47 -12.85 -9.24 8.31
C ARG A 47 -14.19 -8.80 8.88
N GLU A 48 -14.30 -8.74 10.20
CA GLU A 48 -15.52 -8.32 10.89
C GLU A 48 -15.96 -6.90 10.53
N SER A 49 -15.03 -6.00 10.27
CA SER A 49 -15.34 -4.63 9.88
C SER A 49 -15.95 -4.51 8.49
N GLY A 50 -15.76 -5.50 7.63
CA GLY A 50 -16.18 -5.46 6.23
C GLY A 50 -15.46 -4.40 5.39
N LEU A 51 -14.31 -3.89 5.83
CA LEU A 51 -13.52 -2.89 5.09
C LEU A 51 -12.94 -3.46 3.79
N PHE A 52 -12.63 -4.77 3.74
CA PHE A 52 -12.15 -5.41 2.51
C PHE A 52 -13.13 -5.29 1.33
N ARG A 53 -14.42 -5.08 1.60
CA ARG A 53 -15.43 -4.84 0.57
C ARG A 53 -15.21 -3.53 -0.21
N LEU A 54 -14.33 -2.64 0.25
CA LEU A 54 -13.90 -1.47 -0.51
C LEU A 54 -12.92 -1.80 -1.63
N MET A 55 -12.36 -3.01 -1.64
CA MET A 55 -11.30 -3.44 -2.57
C MET A 55 -11.82 -4.10 -3.85
N VAL A 56 -13.13 -4.33 -3.94
CA VAL A 56 -13.75 -4.98 -5.11
C VAL A 56 -15.03 -4.25 -5.51
N PRO A 57 -15.48 -4.38 -6.78
CA PRO A 57 -16.74 -3.83 -7.24
C PRO A 57 -17.98 -4.44 -6.56
N ALA A 58 -19.09 -3.70 -6.52
CA ALA A 58 -20.37 -4.14 -5.95
C ALA A 58 -20.90 -5.44 -6.57
N ALA A 59 -20.67 -5.65 -7.86
CA ALA A 59 -21.02 -6.89 -8.58
C ALA A 59 -20.39 -8.14 -7.96
N HIS A 60 -19.30 -7.98 -7.18
CA HIS A 60 -18.58 -9.07 -6.51
C HIS A 60 -18.57 -8.93 -4.97
N GLY A 61 -19.58 -8.25 -4.40
CA GLY A 61 -19.73 -8.08 -2.96
C GLY A 61 -19.07 -6.83 -2.38
N GLY A 62 -18.59 -5.92 -3.21
CA GLY A 62 -18.04 -4.62 -2.81
C GLY A 62 -19.08 -3.62 -2.34
N ARG A 63 -18.63 -2.40 -2.02
CA ARG A 63 -19.49 -1.31 -1.53
C ARG A 63 -19.85 -0.29 -2.62
N SER A 64 -19.13 -0.22 -3.72
CA SER A 64 -19.28 0.75 -4.82
C SER A 64 -19.21 0.04 -6.16
N GLU A 65 -19.73 0.66 -7.23
CA GLU A 65 -19.70 0.09 -8.58
C GLU A 65 -18.27 -0.21 -9.04
N THR A 66 -17.34 0.67 -8.68
CA THR A 66 -15.90 0.50 -8.90
C THR A 66 -15.16 0.69 -7.58
N VAL A 67 -13.90 0.27 -7.50
CA VAL A 67 -13.02 0.59 -6.38
C VAL A 67 -12.85 2.11 -6.28
N ASP A 68 -13.18 2.68 -5.13
CA ASP A 68 -13.12 4.13 -4.91
C ASP A 68 -11.79 4.54 -4.26
N PRO A 69 -10.87 5.19 -4.99
CA PRO A 69 -9.57 5.61 -4.45
C PRO A 69 -9.68 6.56 -3.26
N VAL A 70 -10.73 7.40 -3.20
CA VAL A 70 -10.93 8.32 -2.06
C VAL A 70 -11.29 7.54 -0.81
N ALA A 71 -12.20 6.56 -0.92
CA ALA A 71 -12.56 5.69 0.20
C ALA A 71 -11.34 4.90 0.71
N VAL A 72 -10.53 4.35 -0.20
CA VAL A 72 -9.29 3.66 0.15
C VAL A 72 -8.33 4.59 0.88
N CYS A 73 -8.16 5.83 0.43
CA CYS A 73 -7.32 6.84 1.10
C CYS A 73 -7.81 7.15 2.52
N VAL A 74 -9.11 7.34 2.72
CA VAL A 74 -9.71 7.60 4.05
C VAL A 74 -9.38 6.48 5.04
N VAL A 75 -9.50 5.22 4.59
CA VAL A 75 -9.20 4.06 5.44
C VAL A 75 -7.71 3.98 5.75
N ARG A 76 -6.85 4.10 4.75
CA ARG A 76 -5.40 3.97 4.91
C ARG A 76 -4.79 5.08 5.76
N GLU A 77 -5.26 6.33 5.63
CA GLU A 77 -4.82 7.44 6.48
C GLU A 77 -5.05 7.11 7.97
N SER A 78 -6.19 6.51 8.29
CA SER A 78 -6.53 6.16 9.68
C SER A 78 -5.81 4.90 10.17
N LEU A 79 -5.77 3.83 9.37
CA LEU A 79 -5.15 2.56 9.75
C LEU A 79 -3.64 2.71 9.99
N MET A 80 -2.92 3.34 9.04
CA MET A 80 -1.47 3.51 9.14
C MET A 80 -1.07 4.36 10.35
N GLY A 81 -1.93 5.31 10.72
CA GLY A 81 -1.74 6.11 11.94
C GLY A 81 -1.76 5.29 13.23
N VAL A 82 -2.25 4.04 13.24
CA VAL A 82 -2.39 3.20 14.43
C VAL A 82 -1.66 1.87 14.31
N CYS A 83 -1.87 1.15 13.21
CA CYS A 83 -1.37 -0.21 13.01
C CYS A 83 -0.96 -0.42 11.55
N SER A 84 0.35 -0.47 11.28
CA SER A 84 0.88 -0.65 9.92
C SER A 84 0.57 -2.04 9.36
N ALA A 85 0.50 -3.06 10.20
CA ALA A 85 0.11 -4.40 9.80
C ALA A 85 -1.33 -4.44 9.26
N ALA A 86 -2.26 -3.71 9.90
CA ALA A 86 -3.64 -3.58 9.44
C ALA A 86 -3.73 -2.78 8.13
N ASP A 87 -3.00 -1.66 7.99
CA ASP A 87 -2.92 -0.90 6.76
C ASP A 87 -2.44 -1.76 5.60
N SER A 88 -1.38 -2.53 5.82
CA SER A 88 -0.80 -3.42 4.82
C SER A 88 -1.78 -4.51 4.37
N LEU A 89 -2.40 -5.24 5.31
CA LEU A 89 -3.39 -6.27 4.97
C LEU A 89 -4.57 -5.69 4.20
N PHE A 90 -5.05 -4.51 4.60
CA PHE A 90 -6.13 -3.82 3.90
C PHE A 90 -5.72 -3.44 2.47
N ALA A 91 -4.59 -2.76 2.30
CA ALA A 91 -4.13 -2.30 0.98
C ALA A 91 -3.87 -3.46 0.01
N LEU A 92 -3.25 -4.54 0.51
CA LEU A 92 -2.85 -5.68 -0.32
C LEU A 92 -4.03 -6.49 -0.84
N GLN A 93 -5.19 -6.46 -0.17
CA GLN A 93 -6.41 -7.07 -0.73
C GLN A 93 -6.79 -6.43 -2.07
N GLY A 94 -6.68 -5.11 -2.19
CA GLY A 94 -6.91 -4.41 -3.45
C GLY A 94 -5.74 -4.57 -4.43
N ILE A 95 -4.53 -4.32 -3.99
CA ILE A 95 -3.33 -4.40 -4.86
C ILE A 95 -3.18 -5.78 -5.49
N GLY A 96 -3.42 -6.86 -4.73
CA GLY A 96 -3.28 -8.23 -5.21
C GLY A 96 -4.45 -8.72 -6.09
N SER A 97 -5.64 -8.09 -6.00
CA SER A 97 -6.83 -8.54 -6.73
C SER A 97 -7.26 -7.63 -7.88
N PHE A 98 -6.81 -6.39 -7.93
CA PHE A 98 -7.33 -5.40 -8.87
C PHE A 98 -7.07 -5.75 -10.34
N ALA A 99 -5.98 -6.43 -10.65
CA ALA A 99 -5.72 -6.94 -11.99
C ALA A 99 -6.84 -7.89 -12.45
N ILE A 100 -7.38 -8.73 -11.56
CA ILE A 100 -8.52 -9.61 -11.84
C ILE A 100 -9.78 -8.76 -12.06
N THR A 101 -9.99 -7.71 -11.26
CA THR A 101 -11.13 -6.80 -11.38
C THR A 101 -11.24 -6.19 -12.78
N ILE A 102 -10.12 -5.78 -13.37
CA ILE A 102 -10.12 -5.00 -14.62
C ILE A 102 -9.83 -5.81 -15.87
N ALA A 103 -9.18 -6.96 -15.77
CA ALA A 103 -8.75 -7.76 -16.91
C ALA A 103 -9.02 -9.26 -16.76
N GLY A 104 -9.53 -9.70 -15.60
CA GLY A 104 -9.91 -11.09 -15.39
C GLY A 104 -11.16 -11.49 -16.17
N THR A 105 -11.29 -12.77 -16.53
CA THR A 105 -12.52 -13.29 -17.12
C THR A 105 -13.67 -13.27 -16.08
N PRO A 106 -14.94 -13.31 -16.54
CA PRO A 106 -16.08 -13.40 -15.63
C PRO A 106 -15.95 -14.54 -14.61
N GLU A 107 -15.39 -15.69 -15.04
CA GLU A 107 -15.18 -16.86 -14.19
C GLU A 107 -14.10 -16.59 -13.13
N GLN A 108 -12.98 -15.95 -13.51
CA GLN A 108 -11.94 -15.54 -12.57
C GLN A 108 -12.49 -14.54 -11.54
N GLN A 109 -13.23 -13.55 -12.00
CA GLN A 109 -13.86 -12.54 -11.13
C GLN A 109 -14.84 -13.18 -10.15
N ALA A 110 -15.76 -14.04 -10.65
CA ALA A 110 -16.76 -14.72 -9.82
C ALA A 110 -16.14 -15.68 -8.81
N ALA A 111 -15.03 -16.34 -9.15
CA ALA A 111 -14.36 -17.29 -8.27
C ALA A 111 -13.58 -16.64 -7.13
N TRP A 112 -12.96 -15.47 -7.37
CA TRP A 112 -11.98 -14.89 -6.45
C TRP A 112 -12.43 -13.60 -5.77
N LEU A 113 -13.08 -12.68 -6.47
CA LEU A 113 -13.37 -11.37 -5.91
C LEU A 113 -14.33 -11.40 -4.71
N PRO A 114 -15.38 -12.25 -4.64
CA PRO A 114 -16.20 -12.37 -3.44
C PRO A 114 -15.41 -12.83 -2.19
N LYS A 115 -14.44 -13.73 -2.38
CA LYS A 115 -13.56 -14.22 -1.31
C LYS A 115 -12.58 -13.14 -0.84
N VAL A 116 -12.12 -12.28 -1.75
CA VAL A 116 -11.33 -11.08 -1.43
C VAL A 116 -12.18 -10.09 -0.62
N ALA A 117 -13.42 -9.83 -1.05
CA ALA A 117 -14.35 -8.90 -0.37
C ALA A 117 -14.66 -9.33 1.07
N SER A 118 -14.83 -10.63 1.31
CA SER A 118 -15.07 -11.18 2.65
C SER A 118 -13.80 -11.31 3.49
N GLY A 119 -12.63 -11.24 2.87
CA GLY A 119 -11.35 -11.56 3.50
C GLY A 119 -11.15 -13.06 3.75
N GLU A 120 -12.00 -13.93 3.18
CA GLU A 120 -11.81 -15.40 3.22
C GLU A 120 -10.44 -15.76 2.65
N VAL A 121 -10.04 -15.07 1.57
CA VAL A 121 -8.76 -15.26 0.90
C VAL A 121 -8.00 -13.93 0.90
N LEU A 122 -6.73 -13.98 1.28
CA LEU A 122 -5.79 -12.88 1.08
C LEU A 122 -5.18 -12.97 -0.32
N SER A 123 -4.89 -11.82 -0.90
CA SER A 123 -4.29 -11.72 -2.23
C SER A 123 -2.85 -11.20 -2.17
N ALA A 124 -2.07 -11.53 -3.19
CA ALA A 124 -0.71 -11.03 -3.36
C ALA A 124 -0.43 -10.65 -4.82
N LEU A 125 0.38 -9.60 -5.02
CA LEU A 125 0.89 -9.19 -6.32
C LEU A 125 2.39 -9.49 -6.39
N ALA A 126 2.78 -10.41 -7.26
CA ALA A 126 4.13 -10.93 -7.37
C ALA A 126 4.84 -10.39 -8.63
N LEU A 127 5.50 -9.23 -8.48
CA LEU A 127 6.20 -8.52 -9.57
C LEU A 127 7.71 -8.59 -9.42
N THR A 128 8.21 -8.15 -8.25
CA THR A 128 9.63 -7.95 -7.94
C THR A 128 10.39 -9.27 -7.96
N GLU A 129 11.60 -9.23 -8.50
CA GLU A 129 12.55 -10.35 -8.53
C GLU A 129 13.89 -9.94 -7.89
N PRO A 130 14.76 -10.88 -7.52
CA PRO A 130 16.09 -10.55 -6.99
C PRO A 130 16.89 -9.58 -7.87
N VAL A 131 16.69 -9.64 -9.19
CA VAL A 131 17.40 -8.83 -10.18
C VAL A 131 16.59 -7.68 -10.78
N ALA A 132 15.28 -7.62 -10.52
CA ALA A 132 14.37 -6.66 -11.16
C ALA A 132 13.31 -6.14 -10.17
N GLY A 133 13.41 -4.88 -9.76
CA GLY A 133 12.42 -4.20 -8.92
C GLY A 133 11.77 -3.04 -9.67
N SER A 134 12.50 -1.95 -9.85
CA SER A 134 11.99 -0.75 -10.54
C SER A 134 11.80 -0.95 -12.04
N ASP A 135 12.64 -1.76 -12.67
CA ASP A 135 12.54 -2.11 -14.08
C ASP A 135 11.81 -3.45 -14.26
N LEU A 136 10.49 -3.39 -14.32
CA LEU A 136 9.65 -4.57 -14.52
C LEU A 136 9.84 -5.26 -15.89
N ARG A 137 10.47 -4.58 -16.87
CA ARG A 137 10.76 -5.20 -18.16
C ARG A 137 11.94 -6.15 -18.11
N SER A 138 12.77 -6.03 -17.07
CA SER A 138 13.96 -6.87 -16.86
C SER A 138 13.70 -8.13 -16.03
N ILE A 139 12.41 -8.43 -15.67
CA ILE A 139 12.09 -9.68 -14.96
C ILE A 139 12.53 -10.90 -15.75
N THR A 140 12.83 -11.97 -15.04
CA THR A 140 13.35 -13.22 -15.61
C THR A 140 12.37 -14.39 -15.51
N THR A 141 11.33 -14.28 -14.70
CA THR A 141 10.26 -15.29 -14.63
C THR A 141 9.66 -15.51 -16.00
N THR A 142 9.59 -16.76 -16.47
CA THR A 142 9.09 -17.15 -17.79
C THR A 142 7.71 -17.76 -17.72
N ALA A 143 6.96 -17.64 -18.81
CA ALA A 143 5.72 -18.32 -19.07
C ALA A 143 5.80 -19.00 -20.45
N GLU A 144 5.80 -20.31 -20.46
CA GLU A 144 5.83 -21.12 -21.68
C GLU A 144 4.45 -21.75 -21.92
N VAL A 145 3.85 -21.42 -23.07
CA VAL A 145 2.51 -21.89 -23.45
C VAL A 145 2.62 -23.12 -24.32
N GLU A 146 2.00 -24.22 -23.87
CA GLU A 146 1.92 -25.48 -24.62
C GLU A 146 0.45 -25.94 -24.70
N GLY A 147 -0.13 -25.73 -25.87
CA GLY A 147 -1.55 -26.05 -26.10
C GLY A 147 -2.51 -25.28 -25.19
N SER A 148 -3.21 -25.97 -24.31
CA SER A 148 -4.17 -25.38 -23.37
C SER A 148 -3.56 -25.11 -21.98
N GLN A 149 -2.24 -25.27 -21.81
CA GLN A 149 -1.53 -25.09 -20.56
C GLN A 149 -0.45 -24.00 -20.67
N VAL A 150 -0.08 -23.45 -19.53
CA VAL A 150 1.07 -22.55 -19.38
C VAL A 150 1.93 -23.06 -18.22
N ARG A 151 3.23 -23.11 -18.44
CA ARG A 151 4.23 -23.44 -17.43
C ARG A 151 4.94 -22.15 -16.99
N LEU A 152 4.99 -21.92 -15.67
CA LEU A 152 5.70 -20.77 -15.07
C LEU A 152 6.94 -21.27 -14.35
N ASP A 153 8.08 -20.61 -14.61
CA ASP A 153 9.34 -20.85 -13.94
C ASP A 153 10.01 -19.52 -13.56
N GLY A 154 10.46 -19.40 -12.31
CA GLY A 154 11.13 -18.20 -11.82
C GLY A 154 11.05 -17.99 -10.31
N ARG A 155 11.56 -16.85 -9.86
CA ARG A 155 11.54 -16.47 -8.44
C ARG A 155 11.10 -15.02 -8.26
N LYS A 156 10.12 -14.79 -7.41
CA LYS A 156 9.65 -13.48 -6.97
C LYS A 156 10.12 -13.22 -5.55
N SER A 157 10.54 -12.00 -5.25
CA SER A 157 11.09 -11.63 -3.94
C SER A 157 10.38 -10.41 -3.37
N PHE A 158 10.41 -10.29 -2.04
CA PHE A 158 9.73 -9.21 -1.30
C PHE A 158 8.22 -9.16 -1.58
N ILE A 159 7.57 -10.31 -1.70
CA ILE A 159 6.14 -10.40 -1.98
C ILE A 159 5.35 -10.31 -0.69
N SER A 160 4.61 -9.22 -0.54
CA SER A 160 3.72 -9.03 0.61
C SER A 160 2.59 -10.05 0.61
N ASN A 161 2.17 -10.48 1.79
CA ASN A 161 1.23 -11.57 2.05
C ASN A 161 1.71 -12.97 1.57
N ALA A 162 2.93 -13.13 1.07
CA ALA A 162 3.42 -14.44 0.70
C ALA A 162 3.41 -15.40 1.90
N GLY A 163 2.92 -16.61 1.66
CA GLY A 163 2.68 -17.61 2.71
C GLY A 163 1.32 -17.52 3.40
N ALA A 164 0.64 -16.36 3.32
CA ALA A 164 -0.73 -16.18 3.83
C ALA A 164 -1.75 -15.95 2.70
N ALA A 165 -1.30 -15.58 1.50
CA ALA A 165 -2.15 -15.39 0.34
C ALA A 165 -2.73 -16.72 -0.16
N GLY A 166 -4.00 -16.72 -0.58
CA GLY A 166 -4.62 -17.87 -1.23
C GLY A 166 -4.40 -17.87 -2.75
N PHE A 167 -3.94 -16.76 -3.33
CA PHE A 167 -3.49 -16.67 -4.71
C PHE A 167 -2.49 -15.54 -4.91
N TYR A 168 -1.74 -15.65 -6.00
CA TYR A 168 -0.77 -14.66 -6.47
C TYR A 168 -1.13 -14.20 -7.87
N VAL A 169 -1.09 -12.90 -8.13
CA VAL A 169 -1.03 -12.36 -9.48
C VAL A 169 0.44 -12.24 -9.85
N VAL A 170 0.90 -13.08 -10.75
CA VAL A 170 2.31 -13.22 -11.15
C VAL A 170 2.51 -12.58 -12.51
N LEU A 171 3.49 -11.68 -12.64
CA LEU A 171 3.94 -11.14 -13.92
C LEU A 171 5.11 -12.00 -14.44
N ALA A 172 5.01 -12.48 -15.69
CA ALA A 172 6.01 -13.33 -16.32
C ALA A 172 6.23 -12.95 -17.79
N LYS A 173 7.40 -13.29 -18.36
CA LYS A 173 7.70 -13.16 -19.79
C LYS A 173 7.07 -14.31 -20.55
N GLU A 174 6.18 -13.99 -21.49
CA GLU A 174 5.55 -14.96 -22.40
C GLU A 174 6.21 -14.91 -23.78
N GLY A 175 7.40 -15.49 -23.87
CA GLY A 175 8.20 -15.49 -25.09
C GLY A 175 8.36 -14.11 -25.70
N GLU A 176 8.19 -14.02 -27.03
CA GLU A 176 8.28 -12.77 -27.79
C GLU A 176 7.04 -11.86 -27.64
N LEU A 177 5.95 -12.36 -27.03
CA LEU A 177 4.72 -11.58 -26.83
C LEU A 177 4.90 -10.48 -25.76
N GLY A 178 5.89 -10.65 -24.85
CA GLY A 178 6.18 -9.70 -23.80
C GLY A 178 5.72 -10.16 -22.43
N LEU A 179 5.22 -9.23 -21.60
CA LEU A 179 4.84 -9.52 -20.22
C LEU A 179 3.35 -9.88 -20.12
N SER A 180 3.05 -11.04 -19.55
CA SER A 180 1.68 -11.49 -19.24
C SER A 180 1.49 -11.65 -17.74
N ALA A 181 0.26 -11.45 -17.28
CA ALA A 181 -0.12 -11.65 -15.88
C ALA A 181 -0.90 -12.97 -15.74
N PHE A 182 -0.61 -13.70 -14.66
CA PHE A 182 -1.24 -14.99 -14.38
C PHE A 182 -1.78 -15.05 -12.96
N LEU A 183 -2.96 -15.61 -12.80
CA LEU A 183 -3.56 -15.94 -11.52
C LEU A 183 -3.08 -17.33 -11.10
N VAL A 184 -2.32 -17.40 -10.02
CA VAL A 184 -1.71 -18.65 -9.52
C VAL A 184 -2.28 -18.94 -8.12
N PRO A 185 -3.14 -19.93 -7.94
CA PRO A 185 -3.56 -20.38 -6.61
C PRO A 185 -2.35 -20.80 -5.75
N ALA A 186 -2.41 -20.52 -4.46
CA ALA A 186 -1.28 -20.75 -3.56
C ALA A 186 -0.94 -22.25 -3.36
N ASP A 187 -1.90 -23.13 -3.58
CA ASP A 187 -1.78 -24.59 -3.48
C ASP A 187 -1.34 -25.25 -4.79
N THR A 188 -0.98 -24.47 -5.82
CA THR A 188 -0.54 -25.01 -7.11
C THR A 188 0.80 -25.76 -6.94
N PRO A 189 0.89 -27.02 -7.42
CA PRO A 189 2.14 -27.78 -7.37
C PRO A 189 3.29 -27.04 -8.05
N GLY A 190 4.46 -27.03 -7.41
CA GLY A 190 5.64 -26.31 -7.89
C GLY A 190 5.74 -24.87 -7.39
N LEU A 191 4.70 -24.32 -6.75
CA LEU A 191 4.79 -23.05 -6.04
C LEU A 191 5.26 -23.31 -4.61
N THR A 192 6.34 -22.64 -4.20
CA THR A 192 6.83 -22.67 -2.81
C THR A 192 7.07 -21.25 -2.31
N VAL A 193 6.91 -21.08 -1.00
CA VAL A 193 7.13 -19.78 -0.34
C VAL A 193 8.13 -19.94 0.78
N GLU A 194 9.14 -19.09 0.79
CA GLU A 194 10.11 -18.96 1.87
C GLU A 194 9.96 -17.59 2.53
N PRO A 195 10.17 -17.48 3.85
CA PRO A 195 10.23 -16.18 4.51
C PRO A 195 11.30 -15.29 3.86
N SER A 196 10.99 -14.04 3.61
CA SER A 196 11.97 -13.07 3.12
C SER A 196 12.92 -12.64 4.25
N VAL A 197 13.95 -11.86 3.91
CA VAL A 197 14.84 -11.26 4.90
C VAL A 197 14.06 -10.34 5.83
N GLU A 198 14.43 -10.32 7.10
CA GLU A 198 13.80 -9.44 8.08
C GLU A 198 14.14 -7.98 7.78
N LEU A 199 13.12 -7.13 7.79
CA LEU A 199 13.24 -5.70 7.54
C LEU A 199 13.29 -4.90 8.85
N GLY A 200 13.90 -3.72 8.82
CA GLY A 200 13.89 -2.79 9.94
C GLY A 200 12.48 -2.34 10.37
N ALA A 201 11.52 -2.32 9.44
CA ALA A 201 10.08 -2.29 9.72
C ALA A 201 9.53 -3.69 9.43
N PRO A 202 9.20 -4.50 10.44
CA PRO A 202 8.67 -5.84 10.23
C PRO A 202 7.42 -5.81 9.36
N HIS A 203 7.32 -6.76 8.43
CA HIS A 203 6.22 -6.85 7.49
C HIS A 203 6.09 -8.30 7.00
N LEU A 204 4.87 -8.74 6.74
CA LEU A 204 4.62 -10.07 6.18
C LEU A 204 5.10 -10.12 4.72
N LEU A 205 6.31 -10.64 4.52
CA LEU A 205 6.99 -10.78 3.24
C LEU A 205 7.50 -12.19 3.05
N GLY A 206 7.46 -12.67 1.81
CA GLY A 206 8.08 -13.92 1.41
C GLY A 206 8.67 -13.83 0.01
N ASP A 207 9.52 -14.79 -0.30
CA ASP A 207 10.01 -15.08 -1.64
C ASP A 207 9.17 -16.23 -2.19
N VAL A 208 8.66 -16.07 -3.41
CA VAL A 208 7.81 -17.06 -4.10
C VAL A 208 8.62 -17.67 -5.23
N THR A 209 8.87 -18.96 -5.14
CA THR A 209 9.55 -19.73 -6.18
C THR A 209 8.51 -20.51 -6.99
N LEU A 210 8.66 -20.47 -8.30
CA LEU A 210 7.83 -21.18 -9.27
C LEU A 210 8.76 -22.15 -10.00
N GLU A 211 8.60 -23.43 -9.75
CA GLU A 211 9.36 -24.53 -10.38
C GLU A 211 8.41 -25.43 -11.11
N ASN A 212 8.39 -25.30 -12.46
CA ASN A 212 7.52 -26.11 -13.30
C ASN A 212 6.04 -26.02 -12.87
N VAL A 213 5.58 -24.80 -12.54
CA VAL A 213 4.17 -24.53 -12.17
C VAL A 213 3.30 -24.60 -13.41
N VAL A 214 2.49 -25.64 -13.53
CA VAL A 214 1.61 -25.86 -14.69
C VAL A 214 0.19 -25.43 -14.37
N LEU A 215 -0.36 -24.55 -15.19
CA LEU A 215 -1.71 -24.00 -15.07
C LEU A 215 -2.47 -24.15 -16.40
N PRO A 216 -3.81 -24.15 -16.37
CA PRO A 216 -4.57 -23.97 -17.61
C PRO A 216 -4.30 -22.57 -18.17
N ILE A 217 -4.31 -22.43 -19.50
CA ILE A 217 -4.10 -21.14 -20.16
C ILE A 217 -5.13 -20.07 -19.73
N SER A 218 -6.31 -20.51 -19.27
CA SER A 218 -7.33 -19.63 -18.66
C SER A 218 -6.89 -18.98 -17.35
N ALA A 219 -5.75 -19.36 -16.78
CA ALA A 219 -5.13 -18.65 -15.64
C ALA A 219 -4.52 -17.30 -16.04
N ARG A 220 -4.32 -17.03 -17.34
CA ARG A 220 -3.87 -15.71 -17.82
C ARG A 220 -4.93 -14.66 -17.51
N ILE A 221 -4.49 -13.51 -17.00
CA ILE A 221 -5.31 -12.34 -16.75
C ILE A 221 -5.16 -11.38 -17.93
N GLY A 222 -6.23 -11.19 -18.69
CA GLY A 222 -6.23 -10.36 -19.89
C GLY A 222 -5.55 -11.03 -21.10
N GLU A 223 -5.05 -10.20 -22.01
CA GLU A 223 -4.44 -10.64 -23.26
C GLU A 223 -2.96 -11.00 -23.10
N ALA A 224 -2.48 -11.93 -23.93
CA ALA A 224 -1.08 -12.31 -24.00
C ALA A 224 -0.17 -11.10 -24.32
N GLY A 225 0.92 -10.96 -23.60
CA GLY A 225 1.88 -9.86 -23.75
C GLY A 225 1.41 -8.50 -23.20
N LYS A 226 0.16 -8.39 -22.69
CA LYS A 226 -0.41 -7.15 -22.16
C LYS A 226 -0.53 -7.13 -20.63
N GLY A 227 0.13 -8.01 -19.92
CA GLY A 227 0.05 -8.12 -18.45
C GLY A 227 0.54 -6.90 -17.68
N LEU A 228 1.34 -6.04 -18.31
CA LEU A 228 1.79 -4.79 -17.67
C LEU A 228 0.65 -3.76 -17.54
N GLU A 229 -0.35 -3.79 -18.41
CA GLU A 229 -1.48 -2.84 -18.39
C GLU A 229 -2.32 -2.94 -17.10
N PRO A 230 -2.79 -4.14 -16.67
CA PRO A 230 -3.50 -4.29 -15.40
C PRO A 230 -2.63 -3.94 -14.19
N VAL A 231 -1.31 -4.21 -14.23
CA VAL A 231 -0.38 -3.79 -13.18
C VAL A 231 -0.28 -2.27 -13.08
N LEU A 232 -0.14 -1.56 -14.19
CA LEU A 232 -0.10 -0.09 -14.19
C LEU A 232 -1.44 0.51 -13.72
N SER A 233 -2.56 -0.09 -14.09
CA SER A 233 -3.89 0.34 -13.61
C SER A 233 -4.04 0.12 -12.10
N THR A 234 -3.49 -0.99 -11.57
CA THR A 234 -3.43 -1.21 -10.12
C THR A 234 -2.64 -0.08 -9.43
N LEU A 235 -1.47 0.27 -9.97
CA LEU A 235 -0.68 1.38 -9.45
C LEU A 235 -1.41 2.74 -9.55
N ALA A 236 -2.19 2.97 -10.59
CA ALA A 236 -2.94 4.20 -10.76
C ALA A 236 -3.97 4.42 -9.65
N VAL A 237 -4.65 3.34 -9.23
CA VAL A 237 -5.66 3.38 -8.14
C VAL A 237 -5.01 3.38 -6.75
N PHE A 238 -3.98 2.53 -6.52
CA PHE A 238 -3.49 2.28 -5.17
C PHE A 238 -2.28 3.13 -4.78
N ARG A 239 -1.49 3.65 -5.71
CA ARG A 239 -0.33 4.50 -5.41
C ARG A 239 -0.72 5.76 -4.63
N VAL A 240 -1.83 6.40 -4.97
CA VAL A 240 -2.33 7.56 -4.21
C VAL A 240 -2.67 7.20 -2.77
N SER A 241 -3.09 5.97 -2.52
CA SER A 241 -3.40 5.53 -1.15
C SER A 241 -2.16 5.34 -0.27
N VAL A 242 -0.97 5.12 -0.88
CA VAL A 242 0.31 5.21 -0.13
C VAL A 242 0.56 6.63 0.38
N ALA A 243 0.18 7.64 -0.41
CA ALA A 243 0.26 9.03 0.05
C ALA A 243 -0.64 9.26 1.28
N ALA A 244 -1.87 8.74 1.27
CA ALA A 244 -2.78 8.83 2.41
C ALA A 244 -2.22 8.12 3.67
N ALA A 245 -1.66 6.91 3.52
CA ALA A 245 -0.98 6.21 4.60
C ALA A 245 0.19 7.04 5.17
N ALA A 246 1.01 7.66 4.31
CA ALA A 246 2.11 8.51 4.72
C ALA A 246 1.62 9.78 5.47
N VAL A 247 0.51 10.39 5.04
CA VAL A 247 -0.13 11.51 5.74
C VAL A 247 -0.61 11.08 7.13
N GLY A 248 -1.26 9.92 7.25
CA GLY A 248 -1.71 9.38 8.53
C GLY A 248 -0.57 9.13 9.50
N LEU A 249 0.52 8.54 9.03
CA LEU A 249 1.72 8.30 9.83
C LEU A 249 2.38 9.61 10.29
N ALA A 250 2.51 10.58 9.38
CA ALA A 250 3.07 11.89 9.68
C ALA A 250 2.21 12.66 10.69
N GLN A 251 0.88 12.61 10.57
CA GLN A 251 -0.05 13.25 11.51
C GLN A 251 0.14 12.72 12.92
N VAL A 252 0.19 11.40 13.07
CA VAL A 252 0.36 10.77 14.39
C VAL A 252 1.71 11.11 15.01
N ALA A 253 2.77 11.15 14.22
CA ALA A 253 4.08 11.58 14.71
C ALA A 253 4.05 13.04 15.19
N LEU A 254 3.40 13.93 14.43
CA LEU A 254 3.24 15.33 14.78
C LEU A 254 2.42 15.52 16.07
N ASP A 255 1.31 14.76 16.23
CA ASP A 255 0.48 14.82 17.43
C ASP A 255 1.24 14.38 18.68
N GLU A 256 2.05 13.31 18.57
CA GLU A 256 2.86 12.80 19.66
C GLU A 256 3.95 13.81 20.07
N ALA A 257 4.69 14.35 19.12
CA ALA A 257 5.72 15.35 19.37
C ALA A 257 5.13 16.65 19.92
N THR A 258 3.96 17.07 19.45
CA THR A 258 3.26 18.25 19.95
C THR A 258 2.81 18.04 21.41
N ARG A 259 2.28 16.87 21.74
CA ARG A 259 1.89 16.51 23.11
C ARG A 259 3.10 16.53 24.05
N HIS A 260 4.22 15.93 23.61
CA HIS A 260 5.48 15.98 24.33
C HIS A 260 5.96 17.41 24.55
N ALA A 261 5.99 18.23 23.50
CA ALA A 261 6.49 19.62 23.57
C ALA A 261 5.62 20.53 24.46
N ARG A 262 4.33 20.25 24.63
CA ARG A 262 3.42 20.97 25.55
C ARG A 262 3.71 20.70 27.02
N THR A 263 4.10 19.49 27.35
CA THR A 263 4.25 19.02 28.76
C THR A 263 5.68 19.05 29.24
N ARG A 264 6.66 18.79 28.34
CA ARG A 264 8.08 18.77 28.71
C ARG A 264 8.62 20.17 28.94
N VAL A 265 9.12 20.43 30.15
CA VAL A 265 9.75 21.71 30.54
C VAL A 265 11.27 21.59 30.46
N GLN A 266 11.91 22.53 29.78
CA GLN A 266 13.36 22.78 29.80
C GLN A 266 13.60 24.29 29.76
N PHE A 267 14.72 24.76 30.31
CA PHE A 267 15.03 26.19 30.40
C PHE A 267 13.87 27.00 31.04
N GLY A 268 13.18 26.42 32.05
CA GLY A 268 12.10 27.05 32.80
C GLY A 268 10.77 27.20 32.07
N ARG A 269 10.59 26.62 30.87
CA ARG A 269 9.35 26.72 30.06
C ARG A 269 9.10 25.48 29.23
N PRO A 270 7.82 25.21 28.81
CA PRO A 270 7.50 24.13 27.87
C PRO A 270 8.32 24.23 26.58
N LEU A 271 8.74 23.07 26.04
CA LEU A 271 9.51 23.01 24.79
C LEU A 271 8.82 23.76 23.64
N LEU A 272 7.49 23.68 23.56
CA LEU A 272 6.69 24.38 22.55
C LEU A 272 6.91 25.90 22.52
N ARG A 273 7.36 26.50 23.64
CA ARG A 273 7.66 27.93 23.72
C ARG A 273 9.12 28.28 23.35
N LEU A 274 9.90 27.29 22.91
CA LEU A 274 11.25 27.49 22.39
C LEU A 274 11.15 27.67 20.86
N GLY A 275 11.65 28.79 20.34
CA GLY A 275 11.54 29.15 18.91
C GLY A 275 11.92 28.02 17.95
N PRO A 276 13.09 27.37 18.09
CA PRO A 276 13.47 26.27 17.21
C PRO A 276 12.49 25.09 17.24
N VAL A 277 11.94 24.72 18.41
CA VAL A 277 10.96 23.63 18.52
C VAL A 277 9.64 24.01 17.89
N ALA A 278 9.17 25.25 18.12
CA ALA A 278 7.96 25.77 17.49
C ALA A 278 8.06 25.78 15.96
N GLY A 279 9.24 26.17 15.43
CA GLY A 279 9.52 26.13 13.99
C GLY A 279 9.41 24.72 13.41
N LEU A 280 10.07 23.71 14.02
CA LEU A 280 10.00 22.32 13.57
C LEU A 280 8.56 21.78 13.54
N LEU A 281 7.73 22.10 14.54
CA LEU A 281 6.34 21.66 14.61
C LEU A 281 5.46 22.38 13.57
N ALA A 282 5.67 23.70 13.36
CA ALA A 282 4.94 24.47 12.36
C ALA A 282 5.23 23.98 10.93
N ASP A 283 6.52 23.78 10.59
CA ASP A 283 6.93 23.23 9.30
C ASP A 283 6.37 21.82 9.09
N SER A 284 6.35 21.00 10.14
CA SER A 284 5.78 19.65 10.08
C SER A 284 4.27 19.67 9.82
N TRP A 285 3.55 20.60 10.44
CA TRP A 285 2.12 20.78 10.18
C TRP A 285 1.85 21.26 8.75
N ALA A 286 2.64 22.20 8.25
CA ALA A 286 2.54 22.66 6.86
C ALA A 286 2.81 21.53 5.86
N ASP A 287 3.82 20.67 6.09
CA ASP A 287 4.10 19.49 5.28
C ASP A 287 2.91 18.50 5.28
N VAL A 288 2.31 18.23 6.45
CA VAL A 288 1.17 17.31 6.58
C VAL A 288 -0.06 17.84 5.84
N GLU A 289 -0.44 19.10 6.07
CA GLU A 289 -1.66 19.66 5.46
C GLU A 289 -1.53 19.81 3.94
N SER A 290 -0.38 20.30 3.46
CA SER A 290 -0.17 20.44 2.01
C SER A 290 -0.19 19.10 1.28
N THR A 291 0.41 18.05 1.86
CA THR A 291 0.42 16.72 1.26
C THR A 291 -0.93 16.02 1.39
N ARG A 292 -1.69 16.27 2.46
CA ARG A 292 -3.08 15.79 2.60
C ARG A 292 -3.96 16.34 1.48
N LEU A 293 -3.92 17.65 1.25
CA LEU A 293 -4.72 18.30 0.19
C LEU A 293 -4.35 17.75 -1.20
N LEU A 294 -3.07 17.60 -1.49
CA LEU A 294 -2.61 17.01 -2.75
C LEU A 294 -3.07 15.56 -2.89
N THR A 295 -3.01 14.77 -1.81
CA THR A 295 -3.43 13.36 -1.80
C THR A 295 -4.90 13.21 -2.14
N TYR A 296 -5.78 13.94 -1.47
CA TYR A 296 -7.22 13.83 -1.74
C TYR A 296 -7.59 14.41 -3.10
N ARG A 297 -6.93 15.47 -3.57
CA ARG A 297 -7.12 15.94 -4.95
C ARG A 297 -6.71 14.87 -5.97
N ALA A 298 -5.57 14.22 -5.76
CA ALA A 298 -5.13 13.13 -6.64
C ALA A 298 -6.07 11.92 -6.59
N ALA A 299 -6.63 11.61 -5.41
CA ALA A 299 -7.60 10.51 -5.26
C ALA A 299 -8.92 10.80 -5.98
N GLU A 300 -9.41 12.03 -5.97
CA GLU A 300 -10.59 12.44 -6.73
C GLU A 300 -10.35 12.31 -8.24
N LEU A 301 -9.21 12.75 -8.75
CA LEU A 301 -8.81 12.57 -10.15
C LEU A 301 -8.70 11.09 -10.53
N ALA A 302 -8.08 10.28 -9.67
CA ALA A 302 -7.98 8.84 -9.89
C ALA A 302 -9.35 8.13 -9.87
N ARG A 303 -10.35 8.68 -9.17
CA ARG A 303 -11.73 8.17 -9.20
C ARG A 303 -12.42 8.48 -10.54
N GLU A 304 -12.12 9.62 -11.15
CA GLU A 304 -12.67 10.00 -12.47
C GLU A 304 -12.08 9.12 -13.57
N ASP A 305 -10.76 9.07 -13.68
CA ASP A 305 -10.00 8.21 -14.61
C ASP A 305 -8.61 7.90 -14.03
N PRO A 306 -8.40 6.69 -13.48
CA PRO A 306 -7.14 6.34 -12.85
C PRO A 306 -5.93 6.41 -13.78
N ARG A 307 -6.12 6.04 -15.06
CA ARG A 307 -5.00 6.00 -16.03
C ARG A 307 -4.66 7.37 -16.58
N ALA A 308 -5.66 8.18 -16.88
CA ALA A 308 -5.47 9.55 -17.34
C ALA A 308 -4.80 10.44 -16.29
N HIS A 309 -4.89 10.07 -15.00
CA HIS A 309 -4.37 10.86 -13.88
C HIS A 309 -3.31 10.13 -13.04
N LEU A 310 -2.59 9.16 -13.61
CA LEU A 310 -1.53 8.41 -12.93
C LEU A 310 -0.40 9.32 -12.43
N GLU A 311 -0.10 10.41 -13.14
CA GLU A 311 0.91 11.40 -12.75
C GLU A 311 0.54 12.11 -11.44
N TYR A 312 -0.74 12.44 -11.22
CA TYR A 312 -1.19 13.03 -9.95
C TYR A 312 -1.10 12.05 -8.78
N SER A 313 -1.43 10.77 -9.00
CA SER A 313 -1.19 9.70 -8.00
C SER A 313 0.31 9.58 -7.67
N SER A 314 1.16 9.72 -8.67
CA SER A 314 2.62 9.70 -8.53
C SER A 314 3.15 10.92 -7.80
N LEU A 315 2.66 12.13 -8.13
CA LEU A 315 2.98 13.38 -7.44
C LEU A 315 2.60 13.32 -5.95
N ALA A 316 1.38 12.87 -5.66
CA ALA A 316 0.90 12.75 -4.29
C ALA A 316 1.77 11.77 -3.49
N LYS A 317 2.06 10.59 -4.05
CA LYS A 317 2.91 9.58 -3.39
C LYS A 317 4.31 10.14 -3.11
N LEU A 318 4.95 10.75 -4.10
CA LEU A 318 6.27 11.34 -3.95
C LEU A 318 6.27 12.42 -2.84
N ALA A 319 5.36 13.39 -2.94
CA ALA A 319 5.30 14.50 -1.99
C ALA A 319 5.03 14.01 -0.55
N ALA A 320 4.02 13.15 -0.37
CA ALA A 320 3.60 12.71 0.94
C ALA A 320 4.64 11.79 1.63
N THR A 321 5.27 10.86 0.90
CA THR A 321 6.27 9.97 1.50
C THR A 321 7.58 10.67 1.86
N GLU A 322 8.01 11.65 1.05
CA GLU A 322 9.15 12.52 1.36
C GLU A 322 8.84 13.44 2.54
N ALA A 323 7.66 14.05 2.57
CA ALA A 323 7.21 14.87 3.70
C ALA A 323 7.09 14.05 4.98
N CYS A 324 6.49 12.87 4.93
CA CYS A 324 6.37 11.97 6.07
C CYS A 324 7.74 11.67 6.70
N SER A 325 8.74 11.34 5.89
CA SER A 325 10.10 11.10 6.37
C SER A 325 10.68 12.32 7.10
N ARG A 326 10.49 13.54 6.54
CA ARG A 326 10.96 14.79 7.18
C ARG A 326 10.19 15.10 8.48
N VAL A 327 8.86 14.94 8.46
CA VAL A 327 8.00 15.17 9.63
C VAL A 327 8.37 14.24 10.78
N VAL A 328 8.49 12.95 10.50
CA VAL A 328 8.84 11.95 11.52
C VAL A 328 10.23 12.23 12.10
N ASP A 329 11.22 12.57 11.27
CA ASP A 329 12.57 12.93 11.73
C ASP A 329 12.54 14.15 12.66
N ARG A 330 11.84 15.23 12.28
CA ARG A 330 11.66 16.41 13.12
C ARG A 330 10.95 16.09 14.44
N CYS A 331 9.92 15.20 14.41
CA CYS A 331 9.19 14.80 15.61
C CYS A 331 10.03 13.98 16.57
N VAL A 332 10.87 13.08 16.06
CA VAL A 332 11.89 12.37 16.86
C VAL A 332 12.86 13.38 17.50
N GLN A 333 13.35 14.35 16.70
CA GLN A 333 14.26 15.40 17.20
C GLN A 333 13.63 16.24 18.31
N VAL A 334 12.36 16.65 18.18
CA VAL A 334 11.61 17.40 19.20
C VAL A 334 11.46 16.58 20.49
N SER A 335 11.25 15.29 20.38
CA SER A 335 11.06 14.37 21.51
C SER A 335 12.39 13.95 22.18
N GLY A 336 13.53 14.19 21.50
CA GLY A 336 14.86 13.83 21.98
C GLY A 336 14.97 12.35 22.29
N ARG A 337 15.59 11.99 23.41
CA ARG A 337 15.81 10.58 23.80
C ARG A 337 14.54 9.74 23.84
N TRP A 338 13.37 10.34 24.09
CA TRP A 338 12.09 9.64 24.14
C TRP A 338 11.61 9.18 22.77
N GLY A 339 11.99 9.88 21.71
CA GLY A 339 11.73 9.47 20.33
C GLY A 339 12.58 8.29 19.85
N LEU A 340 13.63 7.91 20.63
CA LEU A 340 14.54 6.80 20.32
C LEU A 340 14.24 5.53 21.13
N VAL A 341 13.26 5.59 22.05
CA VAL A 341 12.89 4.42 22.84
C VAL A 341 12.26 3.38 21.94
N ARG A 342 12.83 2.18 21.91
CA ARG A 342 12.36 1.07 21.07
C ARG A 342 10.87 0.81 21.32
N ASP A 343 10.15 0.60 20.23
CA ASP A 343 8.70 0.35 20.19
C ASP A 343 7.82 1.50 20.71
N SER A 344 8.44 2.67 21.05
CA SER A 344 7.66 3.89 21.26
C SER A 344 6.97 4.31 19.96
N ARG A 345 5.92 5.14 20.07
CA ARG A 345 5.16 5.59 18.90
C ARG A 345 6.04 6.21 17.83
N LEU A 346 6.92 7.14 18.20
CA LEU A 346 7.79 7.85 17.25
C LEU A 346 8.86 6.96 16.65
N GLU A 347 9.43 6.06 17.41
CA GLU A 347 10.43 5.12 16.91
C GLU A 347 9.82 4.16 15.87
N ARG A 348 8.61 3.65 16.13
CA ARG A 348 7.87 2.86 15.14
C ARG A 348 7.55 3.68 13.89
N CYS A 349 7.06 4.92 14.04
CA CYS A 349 6.83 5.81 12.89
C CYS A 349 8.11 6.00 12.07
N HIS A 350 9.27 6.12 12.71
CA HIS A 350 10.55 6.30 12.02
C HIS A 350 10.90 5.08 11.16
N ARG A 351 10.76 3.86 11.70
CA ARG A 351 10.98 2.63 10.93
C ARG A 351 9.99 2.50 9.77
N GLN A 352 8.71 2.79 10.00
CA GLN A 352 7.63 2.65 9.02
C GLN A 352 7.66 3.70 7.91
N ALA A 353 8.14 4.91 8.16
CA ALA A 353 8.23 5.96 7.15
C ALA A 353 9.25 5.63 6.04
N ARG A 354 10.33 4.92 6.35
CA ARG A 354 11.44 4.70 5.43
C ARG A 354 11.07 3.86 4.20
N PRO A 355 10.41 2.70 4.31
CA PRO A 355 10.03 1.87 3.17
C PRO A 355 9.00 2.53 2.24
N MET A 356 8.17 3.46 2.72
CA MET A 356 7.18 4.16 1.90
C MET A 356 7.79 4.91 0.71
N ARG A 357 9.04 5.33 0.78
CA ARG A 357 9.78 5.98 -0.31
C ARG A 357 10.31 5.00 -1.35
N ILE A 358 10.21 3.69 -1.08
CA ILE A 358 10.79 2.61 -1.91
C ILE A 358 9.69 1.82 -2.62
N TYR A 359 8.72 1.29 -1.88
CA TYR A 359 7.68 0.45 -2.47
C TYR A 359 6.69 1.25 -3.33
N GLU A 360 5.97 0.57 -4.20
CA GLU A 360 5.04 1.13 -5.20
C GLU A 360 5.65 2.24 -6.08
N GLY A 361 6.96 2.12 -6.32
CA GLY A 361 7.76 3.04 -7.09
C GLY A 361 8.69 3.88 -6.21
N ALA A 362 9.99 3.62 -6.33
CA ALA A 362 11.00 4.42 -5.64
C ALA A 362 10.89 5.90 -6.03
N SER A 363 11.16 6.80 -5.08
CA SER A 363 11.07 8.25 -5.29
C SER A 363 11.81 8.72 -6.54
N GLU A 364 12.96 8.12 -6.83
CA GLU A 364 13.81 8.44 -7.98
C GLU A 364 13.13 8.05 -9.30
N VAL A 365 12.51 6.87 -9.36
CA VAL A 365 11.78 6.38 -10.54
C VAL A 365 10.53 7.22 -10.79
N ILE A 366 9.81 7.57 -9.74
CA ILE A 366 8.64 8.45 -9.84
C ILE A 366 9.04 9.82 -10.38
N ARG A 367 10.14 10.42 -9.89
CA ARG A 367 10.68 11.70 -10.41
C ARG A 367 10.98 11.64 -11.90
N LEU A 368 11.57 10.54 -12.38
CA LEU A 368 11.82 10.35 -13.82
C LEU A 368 10.51 10.31 -14.62
N GLY A 369 9.49 9.63 -14.13
CA GLY A 369 8.17 9.57 -14.76
C GLY A 369 7.52 10.96 -14.86
N ILE A 370 7.46 11.69 -13.74
CA ILE A 370 6.92 13.05 -13.65
C ILE A 370 7.66 14.00 -14.58
N ALA A 371 9.00 13.96 -14.61
CA ALA A 371 9.79 14.85 -15.48
C ALA A 371 9.51 14.60 -16.96
N ARG A 372 9.31 13.34 -17.38
CA ARG A 372 8.92 13.00 -18.75
C ARG A 372 7.53 13.54 -19.11
N GLN A 373 6.57 13.44 -18.18
CA GLN A 373 5.22 13.97 -18.38
C GLN A 373 5.26 15.50 -18.54
N LEU A 374 5.95 16.21 -17.64
CA LEU A 374 6.12 17.66 -17.74
C LEU A 374 6.73 18.09 -19.08
N ALA A 375 7.74 17.36 -19.55
CA ALA A 375 8.37 17.65 -20.83
C ALA A 375 7.41 17.43 -22.02
N ALA A 376 6.46 16.50 -21.93
CA ALA A 376 5.46 16.26 -22.97
C ALA A 376 4.35 17.33 -22.99
N GLU A 377 4.04 17.96 -21.85
CA GLU A 377 3.00 19.00 -21.75
C GLU A 377 3.48 20.38 -22.23
N VAL A 378 4.78 20.63 -22.25
CA VAL A 378 5.36 21.94 -22.66
C VAL A 378 5.63 22.04 -24.17
N ASN A 379 5.49 20.93 -24.91
CA ASN A 379 5.58 20.92 -26.37
C ASN A 379 4.20 21.12 -26.97
#